data_385aa9c540a314941c3fb5b4f1c31f92
#
_entry.id   385aa9c540a314941c3fb5b4f1c31f92
#
_cell.length_a   1.000
_cell.length_b   1.000
_cell.length_c   1.000
_cell.angle_alpha   90.00
_cell.angle_beta   90.00
_cell.angle_gamma   90.00
#
_symmetry.space_group_name_H-M   'P 1'
#
loop_
_entity.id
_entity.type
_entity.pdbx_description
1 polymer ?
#
loop_
_entity_poly.entity_id
_entity_poly.type
_entity_poly.pdbx_seq_one_letter_code
_entity_poly.pdbx_strand_id
1 'polypeptide(L)'
;MRNLALALVLVGCGASVTSTAPPDDGRPRFEIEVGPSGYTPAEVSAPASTPIHVGFLRTTDEGCGGELVIPSMDVRRELPLNQRVWIDVTTPASGRLAFTCGMGMYQGAIVAQ
;
A
#
# COMPACT_ATOMS: atom_id res chain seq x y z
N MET A 1 -48.13 28.68 22.56
CA MET A 1 -47.48 28.75 21.26
C MET A 1 -46.13 28.04 21.35
N ARG A 2 -46.04 26.96 20.68
CA ARG A 2 -44.87 26.10 20.74
C ARG A 2 -44.06 26.25 19.48
N ASN A 3 -42.91 26.87 19.60
CA ASN A 3 -41.95 26.88 18.49
C ASN A 3 -41.15 25.60 18.56
N LEU A 4 -41.49 24.68 17.69
CA LEU A 4 -40.67 23.50 17.48
C LEU A 4 -39.56 23.89 16.51
N ALA A 5 -38.38 24.12 17.03
CA ALA A 5 -37.21 24.30 16.19
C ALA A 5 -36.75 22.92 15.78
N LEU A 6 -37.03 22.56 14.54
CA LEU A 6 -36.50 21.35 13.94
C LEU A 6 -35.04 21.60 13.54
N ALA A 7 -34.12 21.15 14.38
CA ALA A 7 -32.71 21.19 14.02
C ALA A 7 -32.43 20.07 13.01
N LEU A 8 -32.27 20.45 11.76
CA LEU A 8 -31.84 19.53 10.71
C LEU A 8 -30.35 19.32 10.85
N VAL A 9 -29.95 18.22 11.45
CA VAL A 9 -28.58 17.83 11.50
C VAL A 9 -28.20 17.17 10.16
N LEU A 10 -27.60 17.94 9.29
CA LEU A 10 -26.98 17.40 8.08
C LEU A 10 -25.68 16.70 8.47
N VAL A 11 -25.74 15.40 8.63
CA VAL A 11 -24.54 14.59 8.72
C VAL A 11 -24.01 14.41 7.30
N GLY A 12 -23.08 15.24 6.92
CA GLY A 12 -22.35 15.07 5.67
C GLY A 12 -21.39 13.89 5.79
N CYS A 13 -21.76 12.74 5.26
CA CYS A 13 -20.82 11.65 5.05
C CYS A 13 -19.94 11.98 3.85
N GLY A 14 -18.82 12.64 4.10
CA GLY A 14 -17.77 12.73 3.12
C GLY A 14 -17.03 11.40 3.04
N ALA A 15 -17.38 10.55 2.08
CA ALA A 15 -16.59 9.36 1.80
C ALA A 15 -15.36 9.75 1.00
N SER A 16 -14.31 10.20 1.66
CA SER A 16 -13.00 10.28 1.04
C SER A 16 -12.35 8.90 1.19
N VAL A 17 -12.17 8.21 0.06
CA VAL A 17 -11.37 6.99 0.03
C VAL A 17 -9.92 7.40 0.08
N THR A 18 -9.44 7.74 1.24
CA THR A 18 -8.02 7.90 1.50
C THR A 18 -7.50 6.58 2.00
N SER A 19 -6.42 6.10 1.36
CA SER A 19 -5.65 4.99 1.89
C SER A 19 -5.14 5.38 3.27
N THR A 20 -5.79 4.87 4.29
CA THR A 20 -5.45 5.18 5.67
C THR A 20 -4.17 4.44 6.05
N ALA A 21 -3.21 5.16 6.62
CA ALA A 21 -2.02 4.53 7.19
C ALA A 21 -2.43 3.47 8.21
N PRO A 22 -1.71 2.34 8.28
CA PRO A 22 -2.01 1.31 9.27
C PRO A 22 -1.81 1.85 10.69
N PRO A 23 -2.51 1.28 11.68
CA PRO A 23 -2.33 1.70 13.07
C PRO A 23 -0.90 1.47 13.53
N ASP A 24 -0.47 2.23 14.53
CA ASP A 24 0.83 2.06 15.17
C ASP A 24 0.78 0.84 16.11
N ASP A 25 0.95 -0.33 15.54
CA ASP A 25 0.85 -1.63 16.22
C ASP A 25 2.21 -2.27 16.52
N GLY A 26 3.29 -1.53 16.34
CA GLY A 26 4.65 -2.01 16.55
C GLY A 26 5.25 -2.81 15.39
N ARG A 27 4.48 -3.07 14.33
CA ARG A 27 5.02 -3.74 13.15
C ARG A 27 5.93 -2.81 12.35
N PRO A 28 7.04 -3.32 11.79
CA PRO A 28 7.87 -2.53 10.90
C PRO A 28 7.09 -2.01 9.71
N ARG A 29 7.40 -0.78 9.30
CA ARG A 29 6.79 -0.11 8.15
C ARG A 29 7.86 0.21 7.12
N PHE A 30 7.54 -0.05 5.88
CA PHE A 30 8.40 0.28 4.75
C PHE A 30 7.60 1.08 3.74
N GLU A 31 8.23 2.07 3.14
CA GLU A 31 7.63 2.91 2.12
C GLU A 31 8.41 2.76 0.83
N ILE A 32 7.69 2.49 -0.24
CA ILE A 32 8.25 2.28 -1.58
C ILE A 32 7.58 3.24 -2.53
N GLU A 33 8.38 4.00 -3.25
CA GLU A 33 7.90 4.85 -4.32
C GLU A 33 7.84 4.08 -5.64
N VAL A 34 6.74 4.23 -6.36
CA VAL A 34 6.55 3.63 -7.68
C VAL A 34 6.68 4.73 -8.72
N GLY A 35 7.84 4.77 -9.37
CA GLY A 35 8.19 5.79 -10.33
C GLY A 35 8.08 5.32 -11.79
N PRO A 36 8.58 6.14 -12.75
CA PRO A 36 8.49 5.81 -14.16
C PRO A 36 9.40 4.68 -14.62
N SER A 37 10.37 4.30 -13.79
CA SER A 37 11.38 3.27 -14.11
C SER A 37 11.37 2.07 -13.18
N GLY A 38 10.52 2.07 -12.16
CA GLY A 38 10.45 0.97 -11.19
C GLY A 38 10.21 1.43 -9.77
N TYR A 39 10.62 0.60 -8.83
CA TYR A 39 10.44 0.82 -7.40
C TYR A 39 11.68 1.43 -6.75
N THR A 40 11.45 2.37 -5.83
CA THR A 40 12.52 2.99 -5.05
C THR A 40 12.15 2.99 -3.57
N PRO A 41 12.87 2.28 -2.69
CA PRO A 41 13.90 1.30 -3.04
C PRO A 41 13.29 0.04 -3.70
N ALA A 42 14.06 -0.63 -4.55
CA ALA A 42 13.60 -1.88 -5.17
C ALA A 42 13.70 -3.08 -4.22
N GLU A 43 14.56 -2.98 -3.21
CA GLU A 43 14.69 -4.00 -2.18
C GLU A 43 14.62 -3.35 -0.80
N VAL A 44 13.88 -3.98 0.10
CA VAL A 44 13.87 -3.66 1.52
C VAL A 44 14.22 -4.90 2.32
N SER A 45 14.99 -4.70 3.39
CA SER A 45 15.34 -5.77 4.31
C SER A 45 14.46 -5.71 5.53
N ALA A 46 13.88 -6.83 5.91
CA ALA A 46 12.99 -6.95 7.04
C ALA A 46 13.29 -8.21 7.86
N PRO A 47 12.95 -8.25 9.15
CA PRO A 47 13.10 -9.46 9.94
C PRO A 47 12.35 -10.62 9.32
N ALA A 48 12.91 -11.83 9.40
CA ALA A 48 12.28 -13.04 8.89
C ALA A 48 11.01 -13.40 9.68
N SER A 49 10.06 -14.05 9.03
CA SER A 49 8.82 -14.55 9.63
C SER A 49 8.07 -13.51 10.46
N THR A 50 8.04 -12.27 9.97
CA THR A 50 7.51 -11.13 10.69
C THR A 50 6.42 -10.45 9.88
N PRO A 51 5.26 -10.13 10.49
CA PRO A 51 4.26 -9.30 9.83
C PRO A 51 4.75 -7.86 9.73
N ILE A 52 4.64 -7.26 8.55
CA ILE A 52 5.07 -5.89 8.26
C ILE A 52 4.01 -5.14 7.45
N HIS A 53 4.10 -3.82 7.47
CA HIS A 53 3.31 -2.95 6.62
C HIS A 53 4.18 -2.38 5.50
N VAL A 54 3.74 -2.49 4.26
CA VAL A 54 4.45 -1.92 3.12
C VAL A 54 3.53 -0.94 2.40
N GLY A 55 3.94 0.30 2.31
CA GLY A 55 3.21 1.37 1.63
C GLY A 55 3.81 1.66 0.26
N PHE A 56 2.99 1.57 -0.78
CA PHE A 56 3.38 1.89 -2.15
C PHE A 56 2.76 3.22 -2.56
N LEU A 57 3.58 4.16 -2.99
CA LEU A 57 3.14 5.46 -3.48
C LEU A 57 3.49 5.60 -4.96
N ARG A 58 2.48 5.57 -5.81
CA ARG A 58 2.66 5.81 -7.24
C ARG A 58 2.68 7.30 -7.51
N THR A 59 3.79 7.80 -8.07
CA THR A 59 4.01 9.24 -8.28
C THR A 59 3.84 9.68 -9.73
N THR A 60 3.66 8.74 -10.65
CA THR A 60 3.50 9.02 -12.08
C THR A 60 2.52 8.04 -12.72
N ASP A 61 1.83 8.47 -13.75
CA ASP A 61 1.01 7.60 -14.60
C ASP A 61 1.80 6.96 -15.75
N GLU A 62 3.07 7.32 -15.90
CA GLU A 62 3.96 6.71 -16.87
C GLU A 62 4.47 5.35 -16.39
N GLY A 63 4.69 4.44 -17.33
CA GLY A 63 5.27 3.13 -17.06
C GLY A 63 4.27 2.12 -16.52
N CYS A 64 4.77 1.05 -15.91
CA CYS A 64 4.02 -0.14 -15.51
C CYS A 64 3.49 -0.10 -14.07
N GLY A 65 3.54 1.03 -13.39
CA GLY A 65 3.29 1.14 -11.96
C GLY A 65 1.83 1.08 -11.51
N GLY A 66 0.88 0.91 -12.42
CA GLY A 66 -0.55 0.98 -12.08
C GLY A 66 -1.11 -0.19 -11.30
N GLU A 67 -0.42 -1.30 -11.27
CA GLU A 67 -0.84 -2.52 -10.57
C GLU A 67 0.34 -3.16 -9.86
N LEU A 68 0.11 -3.56 -8.62
CA LEU A 68 1.08 -4.30 -7.83
C LEU A 68 0.66 -5.77 -7.75
N VAL A 69 1.60 -6.66 -7.97
CA VAL A 69 1.40 -8.10 -7.88
C VAL A 69 2.43 -8.71 -6.93
N ILE A 70 1.94 -9.50 -5.98
CA ILE A 70 2.79 -10.34 -5.12
C ILE A 70 2.40 -11.79 -5.41
N PRO A 71 3.11 -12.46 -6.33
CA PRO A 71 2.67 -13.77 -6.83
C PRO A 71 2.58 -14.85 -5.75
N SER A 72 3.53 -14.87 -4.82
CA SER A 72 3.57 -15.88 -3.76
C SER A 72 2.43 -15.77 -2.75
N MET A 73 1.75 -14.62 -2.71
CA MET A 73 0.62 -14.37 -1.82
C MET A 73 -0.70 -14.29 -2.59
N ASP A 74 -0.68 -14.45 -3.90
CA ASP A 74 -1.85 -14.27 -4.78
C ASP A 74 -2.51 -12.89 -4.57
N VAL A 75 -1.69 -11.85 -4.40
CA VAL A 75 -2.13 -10.48 -4.21
C VAL A 75 -1.97 -9.71 -5.51
N ARG A 76 -3.05 -9.01 -5.88
CA ARG A 76 -3.09 -8.10 -7.03
C ARG A 76 -3.85 -6.86 -6.61
N ARG A 77 -3.20 -5.71 -6.69
CA ARG A 77 -3.78 -4.44 -6.21
C ARG A 77 -3.53 -3.32 -7.21
N GLU A 78 -4.56 -2.54 -7.47
CA GLU A 78 -4.39 -1.29 -8.20
C GLU A 78 -3.72 -0.25 -7.31
N LEU A 79 -2.82 0.53 -7.92
CA LEU A 79 -2.14 1.65 -7.28
C LEU A 79 -2.63 2.95 -7.91
N PRO A 80 -3.62 3.63 -7.31
CA PRO A 80 -4.07 4.92 -7.80
C PRO A 80 -2.95 5.95 -7.72
N LEU A 81 -2.93 6.88 -8.66
CA LEU A 81 -1.93 7.94 -8.74
C LEU A 81 -1.96 8.82 -7.47
N ASN A 82 -0.80 9.11 -6.92
CA ASN A 82 -0.61 9.98 -5.76
C ASN A 82 -1.33 9.52 -4.48
N GLN A 83 -1.65 8.22 -4.38
CA GLN A 83 -2.21 7.62 -3.17
C GLN A 83 -1.28 6.53 -2.67
N ARG A 84 -0.96 6.59 -1.38
CA ARG A 84 -0.20 5.50 -0.75
C ARG A 84 -1.15 4.35 -0.43
N VAL A 85 -0.85 3.18 -0.96
CA VAL A 85 -1.59 1.95 -0.70
C VAL A 85 -0.79 1.09 0.26
N TRP A 86 -1.35 0.78 1.41
CA TRP A 86 -0.72 -0.06 2.42
C TRP A 86 -1.14 -1.51 2.26
N ILE A 87 -0.15 -2.38 2.29
CA ILE A 87 -0.34 -3.82 2.16
C ILE A 87 0.34 -4.50 3.34
N ASP A 88 -0.38 -5.38 3.99
CA ASP A 88 0.15 -6.20 5.08
C ASP A 88 0.70 -7.49 4.50
N VAL A 89 1.95 -7.76 4.79
CA VAL A 89 2.62 -8.99 4.37
C VAL A 89 3.35 -9.61 5.55
N THR A 90 3.53 -10.92 5.50
CA THR A 90 4.41 -11.63 6.43
C THR A 90 5.64 -12.05 5.67
N THR A 91 6.82 -11.66 6.18
CA THR A 91 8.08 -12.02 5.53
C THR A 91 8.30 -13.53 5.58
N PRO A 92 8.97 -14.11 4.58
CA PRO A 92 9.32 -15.52 4.61
C PRO A 92 10.33 -15.84 5.72
N ALA A 93 10.47 -17.11 6.05
CA ALA A 93 11.45 -17.56 7.02
C ALA A 93 12.89 -17.34 6.53
N SER A 94 13.08 -17.35 5.22
CA SER A 94 14.35 -17.04 4.55
C SER A 94 14.08 -16.64 3.11
N GLY A 95 15.05 -15.98 2.49
CA GLY A 95 14.98 -15.61 1.08
C GLY A 95 14.22 -14.31 0.84
N ARG A 96 13.47 -14.26 -0.23
CA ARG A 96 12.89 -13.04 -0.79
C ARG A 96 11.39 -13.21 -1.03
N LEU A 97 10.64 -12.17 -0.71
CA LEU A 97 9.26 -12.02 -1.14
C LEU A 97 9.25 -11.05 -2.32
N ALA A 98 9.11 -11.59 -3.53
CA ALA A 98 9.13 -10.80 -4.74
C ALA A 98 7.80 -10.09 -4.97
N PHE A 99 7.86 -8.86 -5.46
CA PHE A 99 6.70 -8.13 -5.98
C PHE A 99 7.02 -7.53 -7.34
N THR A 100 6.00 -7.41 -8.18
CA THR A 100 6.15 -6.91 -9.55
C THR A 100 4.99 -5.99 -9.91
N CYS A 101 5.11 -5.31 -11.05
CA CYS A 101 3.93 -4.69 -11.69
C CYS A 101 3.14 -5.74 -12.49
N GLY A 102 1.94 -5.36 -12.94
CA GLY A 102 1.03 -6.27 -13.64
C GLY A 102 1.63 -6.97 -14.87
N MET A 103 2.56 -6.32 -15.57
CA MET A 103 3.25 -6.86 -16.73
C MET A 103 4.63 -7.44 -16.42
N GLY A 104 5.05 -7.43 -15.17
CA GLY A 104 6.34 -7.96 -14.75
C GLY A 104 7.56 -7.12 -15.14
N MET A 105 7.36 -5.90 -15.63
CA MET A 105 8.47 -5.02 -16.04
C MET A 105 9.18 -4.39 -14.86
N TYR A 106 8.46 -4.10 -13.79
CA TYR A 106 9.04 -3.62 -12.53
C TYR A 106 9.20 -4.80 -11.59
N GLN A 107 10.33 -4.86 -10.94
CA GLN A 107 10.63 -5.93 -9.99
C GLN A 107 11.20 -5.36 -8.71
N GLY A 108 10.72 -5.86 -7.59
CA GLY A 108 11.25 -5.56 -6.28
C GLY A 108 11.14 -6.75 -5.37
N ALA A 109 11.71 -6.63 -4.18
CA ALA A 109 11.66 -7.70 -3.19
C ALA A 109 11.78 -7.19 -1.77
N ILE A 110 11.16 -7.93 -0.86
CA ILE A 110 11.39 -7.83 0.57
C ILE A 110 12.30 -8.99 0.95
N VAL A 111 13.48 -8.66 1.46
CA VAL A 111 14.50 -9.65 1.81
C VAL A 111 14.40 -9.96 3.29
N ALA A 112 14.19 -11.22 3.62
CA ALA A 112 14.17 -11.69 5.00
C ALA A 112 15.59 -11.81 5.55
N GLN A 113 15.77 -11.27 6.75
CA GLN A 113 17.07 -11.30 7.44
C GLN A 113 16.99 -11.92 8.83
#